data_688342b1e305750eb2448301d4bc74ad
#
_entry.id   688342b1e305750eb2448301d4bc74ad
#
_cell.length_a   1.000
_cell.length_b   1.000
_cell.length_c   1.000
_cell.angle_alpha   90.00
_cell.angle_beta   90.00
_cell.angle_gamma   90.00
#
_symmetry.space_group_name_H-M   'P 1'
#
loop_
_entity.id
_entity.type
_entity.pdbx_description
1 polymer ?
#
loop_
_entity_poly.entity_id
_entity_poly.type
_entity_poly.pdbx_seq_one_letter_code
_entity_poly.pdbx_strand_id
1 'polypeptide(L)'
;MTTRPVRSGVTARVLDVLGAFSVQAPVLGLSDIARRTGLPLTTVHRIVGELAAGGALDRGDDGRYRIGLRLWEIAHLAPASHGLRESAMPFLEDLHEVTRHNVQLAVLDPDDPGEVVYVERLSSHDAVSIVTRTRSRLPSTATGVGLVLLAHADPAAVESVLARPIRRFTPWTVCRPDGVRTLLAQARTGGFVVSDRQIEEVSMSVAAPVRTGDGPVVAGLSIVVPAATNPHTLVPAVRAAARGISRALAAS
;
A
#
# COMPACT_ATOMS: atom_id res chain seq x y z
N MET A 1 16.00 -0.56 -7.20
CA MET A 1 16.27 0.54 -6.23
C MET A 1 15.94 1.84 -6.93
N THR A 2 14.74 2.36 -6.72
CA THR A 2 14.33 3.64 -7.29
C THR A 2 14.82 4.72 -6.33
N THR A 3 15.83 5.47 -6.72
CA THR A 3 16.32 6.64 -5.99
C THR A 3 15.25 7.72 -6.06
N ARG A 4 14.54 7.91 -4.94
CA ARG A 4 13.65 9.06 -4.72
C ARG A 4 14.51 10.34 -4.88
N PRO A 5 14.05 11.37 -5.61
CA PRO A 5 14.81 12.62 -5.71
C PRO A 5 15.04 13.17 -4.30
N VAL A 6 16.30 13.54 -4.00
CA VAL A 6 16.70 14.09 -2.70
C VAL A 6 15.93 15.40 -2.49
N ARG A 7 14.88 15.36 -1.69
CA ARG A 7 14.19 16.57 -1.22
C ARG A 7 15.18 17.33 -0.32
N SER A 8 15.59 18.53 -0.69
CA SER A 8 16.71 19.27 -0.05
C SER A 8 16.35 19.94 1.29
N GLY A 9 15.10 19.89 1.74
CA GLY A 9 14.63 20.54 2.97
C GLY A 9 14.88 19.74 4.24
N VAL A 10 14.95 20.43 5.41
CA VAL A 10 15.10 19.78 6.73
C VAL A 10 13.96 18.79 6.98
N THR A 11 12.71 19.17 6.69
CA THR A 11 11.50 18.33 6.87
C THR A 11 11.59 17.05 6.03
N ALA A 12 12.10 17.12 4.81
CA ALA A 12 12.26 15.94 3.96
C ALA A 12 13.26 14.95 4.57
N ARG A 13 14.38 15.44 5.11
CA ARG A 13 15.38 14.61 5.79
C ARG A 13 14.83 13.97 7.06
N VAL A 14 13.96 14.67 7.79
CA VAL A 14 13.25 14.12 8.95
C VAL A 14 12.37 12.95 8.53
N LEU A 15 11.58 13.11 7.46
CA LEU A 15 10.75 12.03 6.91
C LEU A 15 11.57 10.86 6.39
N ASP A 16 12.74 11.12 5.77
CA ASP A 16 13.67 10.07 5.33
C ASP A 16 14.21 9.27 6.53
N VAL A 17 14.56 9.94 7.64
CA VAL A 17 15.00 9.28 8.88
C VAL A 17 13.89 8.42 9.48
N LEU A 18 12.66 8.91 9.57
CA LEU A 18 11.51 8.13 10.04
C LEU A 18 11.20 6.96 9.09
N GLY A 19 11.31 7.18 7.79
CA GLY A 19 11.12 6.16 6.75
C GLY A 19 12.21 5.08 6.70
N ALA A 20 13.32 5.25 7.41
CA ALA A 20 14.36 4.22 7.55
C ALA A 20 13.89 3.02 8.38
N PHE A 21 12.93 3.22 9.30
CA PHE A 21 12.36 2.18 10.13
C PHE A 21 11.35 1.34 9.33
N SER A 22 11.28 0.05 9.63
CA SER A 22 10.33 -0.88 9.00
C SER A 22 9.97 -2.01 9.96
N VAL A 23 8.94 -2.79 9.62
CA VAL A 23 8.56 -3.99 10.40
C VAL A 23 9.72 -4.97 10.54
N GLN A 24 10.59 -5.08 9.51
CA GLN A 24 11.77 -5.98 9.54
C GLN A 24 12.98 -5.34 10.24
N ALA A 25 12.93 -4.04 10.48
CA ALA A 25 13.97 -3.29 11.18
C ALA A 25 13.31 -2.22 12.06
N PRO A 26 12.58 -2.64 13.10
CA PRO A 26 11.86 -1.72 13.98
C PRO A 26 12.81 -0.96 14.92
N VAL A 27 14.02 -1.46 15.11
CA VAL A 27 15.05 -0.89 15.97
C VAL A 27 16.34 -0.69 15.16
N LEU A 28 16.85 0.54 15.09
CA LEU A 28 18.01 0.91 14.29
C LEU A 28 19.02 1.73 15.09
N GLY A 29 20.32 1.50 14.83
CA GLY A 29 21.39 2.39 15.27
C GLY A 29 21.58 3.57 14.30
N LEU A 30 22.30 4.61 14.75
CA LEU A 30 22.61 5.79 13.93
C LEU A 30 23.27 5.44 12.59
N SER A 31 24.22 4.50 12.61
CA SER A 31 24.92 4.04 11.40
C SER A 31 23.98 3.32 10.42
N ASP A 32 23.01 2.57 10.93
CA ASP A 32 22.01 1.89 10.09
C ASP A 32 21.08 2.89 9.42
N ILE A 33 20.64 3.91 10.17
CA ILE A 33 19.82 5.00 9.65
C ILE A 33 20.59 5.77 8.59
N ALA A 34 21.85 6.14 8.84
CA ALA A 34 22.70 6.85 7.91
C ALA A 34 22.87 6.07 6.58
N ARG A 35 23.15 4.77 6.67
CA ARG A 35 23.30 3.88 5.51
C ARG A 35 22.00 3.77 4.71
N ARG A 36 20.84 3.69 5.37
CA ARG A 36 19.52 3.55 4.71
C ARG A 36 19.04 4.83 4.06
N THR A 37 19.34 5.99 4.66
CA THR A 37 18.90 7.29 4.17
C THR A 37 19.89 7.94 3.19
N GLY A 38 21.15 7.48 3.19
CA GLY A 38 22.25 8.13 2.47
C GLY A 38 22.68 9.48 3.06
N LEU A 39 22.16 9.84 4.26
CA LEU A 39 22.52 11.08 4.93
C LEU A 39 23.84 10.96 5.70
N PRO A 40 24.64 12.05 5.80
CA PRO A 40 25.81 12.08 6.66
C PRO A 40 25.45 11.74 8.12
N LEU A 41 26.32 10.98 8.80
CA LEU A 41 26.09 10.52 10.18
C LEU A 41 25.84 11.68 11.16
N THR A 42 26.52 12.81 10.97
CA THR A 42 26.32 14.02 11.77
C THR A 42 24.92 14.61 11.60
N THR A 43 24.40 14.58 10.37
CA THR A 43 23.02 15.03 10.08
C THR A 43 22.00 14.10 10.72
N VAL A 44 22.21 12.77 10.60
CA VAL A 44 21.34 11.76 11.23
C VAL A 44 21.36 11.91 12.75
N HIS A 45 22.53 12.07 13.34
CA HIS A 45 22.67 12.24 14.80
C HIS A 45 21.85 13.44 15.30
N ARG A 46 21.94 14.59 14.62
CA ARG A 46 21.17 15.78 14.99
C ARG A 46 19.65 15.56 14.85
N ILE A 47 19.21 15.04 13.71
CA ILE A 47 17.77 14.79 13.46
C ILE A 47 17.20 13.76 14.45
N VAL A 48 17.90 12.65 14.67
CA VAL A 48 17.48 11.59 15.60
C VAL A 48 17.44 12.13 17.03
N GLY A 49 18.41 12.98 17.42
CA GLY A 49 18.42 13.63 18.74
C GLY A 49 17.20 14.54 18.95
N GLU A 50 16.85 15.35 17.95
CA GLU A 50 15.66 16.21 17.99
C GLU A 50 14.35 15.41 18.04
N LEU A 51 14.27 14.32 17.23
CA LEU A 51 13.11 13.43 17.22
C LEU A 51 12.96 12.66 18.55
N ALA A 52 14.07 12.25 19.16
CA ALA A 52 14.05 11.59 20.46
C ALA A 52 13.66 12.57 21.58
N ALA A 53 14.20 13.77 21.57
CA ALA A 53 13.81 14.83 22.51
C ALA A 53 12.33 15.20 22.40
N GLY A 54 11.77 15.12 21.16
CA GLY A 54 10.35 15.34 20.89
C GLY A 54 9.44 14.14 21.12
N GLY A 55 9.97 12.96 21.52
CA GLY A 55 9.20 11.73 21.72
C GLY A 55 8.72 11.04 20.43
N ALA A 56 9.18 11.51 19.27
CA ALA A 56 8.87 10.88 17.98
C ALA A 56 9.71 9.61 17.76
N LEU A 57 10.87 9.53 18.40
CA LEU A 57 11.69 8.33 18.53
C LEU A 57 11.95 8.05 20.01
N ASP A 58 12.01 6.77 20.38
CA ASP A 58 12.49 6.33 21.68
C ASP A 58 13.90 5.78 21.53
N ARG A 59 14.78 6.10 22.51
CA ARG A 59 16.11 5.53 22.59
C ARG A 59 16.13 4.40 23.64
N GLY A 60 16.51 3.19 23.20
CA GLY A 60 16.70 2.07 24.09
C GLY A 60 18.01 2.15 24.90
N ASP A 61 18.14 1.30 25.93
CA ASP A 61 19.34 1.20 26.78
C ASP A 61 20.58 0.76 26.00
N ASP A 62 20.36 0.07 24.86
CA ASP A 62 21.40 -0.34 23.91
C ASP A 62 21.86 0.80 22.98
N GLY A 63 21.33 2.02 23.17
CA GLY A 63 21.64 3.19 22.37
C GLY A 63 21.00 3.21 20.97
N ARG A 64 20.15 2.22 20.65
CA ARG A 64 19.40 2.14 19.39
C ARG A 64 18.07 2.88 19.50
N TYR A 65 17.44 3.17 18.37
CA TYR A 65 16.22 3.96 18.27
C TYR A 65 15.09 3.13 17.68
N ARG A 66 13.86 3.43 18.11
CA ARG A 66 12.60 2.92 17.58
C ARG A 66 11.60 4.05 17.45
N ILE A 67 10.52 3.82 16.71
CA ILE A 67 9.41 4.78 16.62
C ILE A 67 8.82 4.97 18.02
N GLY A 68 8.71 6.24 18.46
CA GLY A 68 8.18 6.62 19.75
C GLY A 68 6.66 6.74 19.76
N LEU A 69 6.09 6.66 20.98
CA LEU A 69 4.64 6.69 21.17
C LEU A 69 3.99 7.97 20.63
N ARG A 70 4.66 9.12 20.77
CA ARG A 70 4.13 10.41 20.31
C ARG A 70 3.90 10.44 18.79
N LEU A 71 4.76 9.79 18.00
CA LEU A 71 4.54 9.70 16.56
C LEU A 71 3.33 8.82 16.23
N TRP A 72 3.11 7.77 17.01
CA TRP A 72 1.92 6.93 16.91
C TRP A 72 0.65 7.72 17.24
N GLU A 73 0.64 8.51 18.33
CA GLU A 73 -0.49 9.38 18.69
C GLU A 73 -0.83 10.38 17.58
N ILE A 74 0.19 11.04 17.00
CA ILE A 74 -0.01 11.98 15.89
C ILE A 74 -0.54 11.25 14.64
N ALA A 75 0.01 10.08 14.31
CA ALA A 75 -0.45 9.29 13.17
C ALA A 75 -1.90 8.83 13.34
N HIS A 76 -2.34 8.63 14.57
CA HIS A 76 -3.72 8.30 14.92
C HIS A 76 -4.70 9.44 14.61
N LEU A 77 -4.28 10.66 14.51
CA LEU A 77 -5.12 11.81 14.13
C LEU A 77 -5.30 11.96 12.61
N ALA A 78 -4.63 11.12 11.80
CA ALA A 78 -4.74 11.19 10.34
C ALA A 78 -6.09 10.64 9.87
N PRO A 79 -7.01 11.45 9.31
CA PRO A 79 -8.37 11.02 8.97
C PRO A 79 -8.43 9.83 7.99
N ALA A 80 -7.46 9.77 7.07
CA ALA A 80 -7.44 8.75 6.01
C ALA A 80 -7.05 7.34 6.50
N SER A 81 -6.41 7.21 7.67
CA SER A 81 -5.90 5.93 8.16
C SER A 81 -6.79 5.28 9.24
N HIS A 82 -7.52 6.07 10.03
CA HIS A 82 -8.31 5.55 11.15
C HIS A 82 -9.66 5.01 10.70
N GLY A 83 -10.51 5.84 10.10
CA GLY A 83 -11.84 5.42 9.70
C GLY A 83 -11.82 4.28 8.68
N LEU A 84 -10.90 4.34 7.70
CA LEU A 84 -10.81 3.31 6.66
C LEU A 84 -10.39 1.95 7.23
N ARG A 85 -9.32 1.89 8.03
CA ARG A 85 -8.81 0.64 8.57
C ARG A 85 -9.80 0.02 9.56
N GLU A 86 -10.32 0.80 10.50
CA GLU A 86 -11.29 0.34 11.50
C GLU A 86 -12.58 -0.16 10.86
N SER A 87 -13.13 0.60 9.91
CA SER A 87 -14.33 0.21 9.16
C SER A 87 -14.10 -1.02 8.28
N ALA A 88 -12.87 -1.25 7.81
CA ALA A 88 -12.55 -2.35 6.92
C ALA A 88 -12.24 -3.66 7.68
N MET A 89 -11.63 -3.59 8.87
CA MET A 89 -11.11 -4.76 9.57
C MET A 89 -12.10 -5.92 9.69
N PRO A 90 -13.35 -5.75 10.13
CA PRO A 90 -14.29 -6.88 10.24
C PRO A 90 -14.48 -7.61 8.90
N PHE A 91 -14.59 -6.86 7.81
CA PHE A 91 -14.78 -7.43 6.48
C PHE A 91 -13.52 -8.11 5.91
N LEU A 92 -12.34 -7.60 6.28
CA LEU A 92 -11.08 -8.24 5.92
C LEU A 92 -10.91 -9.56 6.66
N GLU A 93 -11.23 -9.59 7.96
CA GLU A 93 -11.16 -10.77 8.81
C GLU A 93 -12.13 -11.85 8.33
N ASP A 94 -13.40 -11.51 8.09
CA ASP A 94 -14.41 -12.42 7.54
C ASP A 94 -13.96 -13.00 6.18
N LEU A 95 -13.49 -12.13 5.26
CA LEU A 95 -13.04 -12.56 3.95
C LEU A 95 -11.81 -13.47 4.04
N HIS A 96 -10.89 -13.15 4.95
CA HIS A 96 -9.70 -13.95 5.22
C HIS A 96 -10.04 -15.30 5.85
N GLU A 97 -10.94 -15.33 6.82
CA GLU A 97 -11.36 -16.56 7.50
C GLU A 97 -12.02 -17.54 6.54
N VAL A 98 -12.94 -17.04 5.70
CA VAL A 98 -13.67 -17.87 4.73
C VAL A 98 -12.76 -18.37 3.61
N THR A 99 -11.82 -17.56 3.14
CA THR A 99 -11.03 -17.91 1.95
C THR A 99 -9.66 -18.48 2.26
N ARG A 100 -9.11 -18.22 3.46
CA ARG A 100 -7.75 -18.59 3.88
C ARG A 100 -6.63 -18.07 2.95
N HIS A 101 -6.94 -17.05 2.15
CA HIS A 101 -5.98 -16.40 1.25
C HIS A 101 -5.51 -15.04 1.78
N ASN A 102 -4.51 -14.46 1.13
CA ASN A 102 -4.04 -13.12 1.47
C ASN A 102 -5.11 -12.09 1.11
N VAL A 103 -5.58 -11.34 2.10
CA VAL A 103 -6.52 -10.22 1.92
C VAL A 103 -5.76 -8.92 2.14
N GLN A 104 -5.97 -7.94 1.26
CA GLN A 104 -5.21 -6.69 1.26
C GLN A 104 -6.13 -5.49 1.04
N LEU A 105 -5.86 -4.42 1.76
CA LEU A 105 -6.47 -3.11 1.58
C LEU A 105 -5.37 -2.11 1.23
N ALA A 106 -5.56 -1.34 0.16
CA ALA A 106 -4.58 -0.36 -0.30
C ALA A 106 -5.25 0.93 -0.77
N VAL A 107 -4.47 2.01 -0.76
CA VAL A 107 -4.84 3.33 -1.29
C VAL A 107 -3.82 3.76 -2.33
N LEU A 108 -4.17 4.70 -3.22
CA LEU A 108 -3.16 5.35 -4.05
C LEU A 108 -2.24 6.19 -3.16
N ASP A 109 -0.95 6.21 -3.51
CA ASP A 109 -0.05 7.16 -2.90
C ASP A 109 -0.47 8.58 -3.31
N PRO A 110 -0.77 9.48 -2.34
CA PRO A 110 -1.21 10.83 -2.65
C PRO A 110 -0.12 11.67 -3.37
N ASP A 111 1.15 11.33 -3.16
CA ASP A 111 2.29 12.02 -3.79
C ASP A 111 2.65 11.42 -5.15
N ASP A 112 2.34 10.15 -5.39
CA ASP A 112 2.62 9.46 -6.64
C ASP A 112 1.53 8.42 -6.99
N PRO A 113 0.53 8.77 -7.81
CA PRO A 113 -0.53 7.84 -8.22
C PRO A 113 -0.02 6.63 -9.03
N GLY A 114 1.24 6.61 -9.42
CA GLY A 114 1.91 5.44 -10.00
C GLY A 114 2.15 4.31 -8.99
N GLU A 115 1.97 4.57 -7.69
CA GLU A 115 2.15 3.60 -6.61
C GLU A 115 0.90 3.46 -5.73
N VAL A 116 0.76 2.28 -5.12
CA VAL A 116 -0.22 2.01 -4.06
C VAL A 116 0.49 1.77 -2.74
N VAL A 117 -0.14 2.21 -1.65
CA VAL A 117 0.30 1.97 -0.28
C VAL A 117 -0.66 0.97 0.37
N TYR A 118 -0.13 -0.15 0.83
CA TYR A 118 -0.92 -1.15 1.55
C TYR A 118 -1.18 -0.69 2.98
N VAL A 119 -2.45 -0.41 3.28
CA VAL A 119 -2.93 0.02 4.59
C VAL A 119 -3.03 -1.16 5.54
N GLU A 120 -3.54 -2.30 5.02
CA GLU A 120 -3.69 -3.53 5.82
C GLU A 120 -3.48 -4.77 4.96
N ARG A 121 -3.03 -5.84 5.62
CA ARG A 121 -2.85 -7.16 5.02
C ARG A 121 -3.05 -8.25 6.05
N LEU A 122 -3.94 -9.18 5.74
CA LEU A 122 -4.12 -10.44 6.47
C LEU A 122 -3.56 -11.60 5.65
N SER A 123 -2.80 -12.48 6.28
CA SER A 123 -2.14 -13.62 5.64
C SER A 123 -2.25 -14.86 6.51
N SER A 124 -2.63 -15.98 5.91
CA SER A 124 -2.50 -17.30 6.55
C SER A 124 -1.12 -17.88 6.34
N HIS A 125 -0.74 -18.82 7.20
CA HIS A 125 0.53 -19.55 7.08
C HIS A 125 0.58 -20.35 5.75
N ASP A 126 -0.56 -20.86 5.30
CA ASP A 126 -0.71 -21.65 4.08
C ASP A 126 -1.03 -20.82 2.82
N ALA A 127 -1.13 -19.48 2.96
CA ALA A 127 -1.39 -18.62 1.81
C ALA A 127 -0.16 -18.54 0.89
N VAL A 128 -0.42 -18.32 -0.41
CA VAL A 128 0.67 -18.11 -1.38
C VAL A 128 1.62 -17.02 -0.88
N SER A 129 2.93 -17.33 -0.89
CA SER A 129 3.94 -16.35 -0.50
C SER A 129 3.94 -15.20 -1.51
N ILE A 130 3.80 -13.98 -1.03
CA ILE A 130 3.74 -12.77 -1.87
C ILE A 130 4.72 -11.70 -1.39
N VAL A 131 5.19 -10.88 -2.33
CA VAL A 131 6.14 -9.80 -2.07
C VAL A 131 5.53 -8.67 -1.24
N THR A 132 4.20 -8.53 -1.26
CA THR A 132 3.51 -7.44 -0.54
C THR A 132 3.62 -7.58 0.96
N ARG A 133 3.89 -6.45 1.63
CA ARG A 133 3.91 -6.30 3.10
C ARG A 133 3.09 -5.07 3.47
N THR A 134 2.52 -5.05 4.66
CA THR A 134 1.85 -3.84 5.17
C THR A 134 2.81 -2.65 5.09
N ARG A 135 2.32 -1.52 4.58
CA ARG A 135 3.09 -0.30 4.27
C ARG A 135 4.15 -0.45 3.16
N SER A 136 4.13 -1.55 2.39
CA SER A 136 4.92 -1.62 1.15
C SER A 136 4.26 -0.80 0.04
N ARG A 137 5.07 -0.44 -0.96
CA ARG A 137 4.63 0.25 -2.18
C ARG A 137 4.81 -0.66 -3.37
N LEU A 138 3.82 -0.72 -4.23
CA LEU A 138 3.88 -1.44 -5.50
C LEU A 138 3.20 -0.61 -6.60
N PRO A 139 3.55 -0.87 -7.87
CA PRO A 139 3.00 -0.08 -8.97
C PRO A 139 1.50 -0.27 -9.10
N SER A 140 0.80 0.84 -9.26
CA SER A 140 -0.65 0.87 -9.48
C SER A 140 -1.06 0.24 -10.82
N THR A 141 -0.16 0.20 -11.81
CA THR A 141 -0.42 -0.35 -13.15
C THR A 141 -0.38 -1.88 -13.24
N ALA A 142 0.15 -2.58 -12.20
CA ALA A 142 0.35 -4.03 -12.26
C ALA A 142 -0.30 -4.79 -11.09
N THR A 143 -0.77 -4.09 -10.05
CA THR A 143 -1.47 -4.71 -8.92
C THR A 143 -2.99 -4.62 -9.10
N GLY A 144 -3.73 -5.62 -8.61
CA GLY A 144 -5.20 -5.59 -8.69
C GLY A 144 -5.79 -4.37 -8.00
N VAL A 145 -5.36 -4.05 -6.77
CA VAL A 145 -5.80 -2.84 -6.04
C VAL A 145 -5.41 -1.57 -6.79
N GLY A 146 -4.22 -1.53 -7.39
CA GLY A 146 -3.77 -0.37 -8.15
C GLY A 146 -4.58 -0.12 -9.41
N LEU A 147 -4.87 -1.17 -10.19
CA LEU A 147 -5.71 -1.08 -11.38
C LEU A 147 -7.13 -0.60 -11.03
N VAL A 148 -7.72 -1.09 -9.94
CA VAL A 148 -9.03 -0.63 -9.47
C VAL A 148 -8.98 0.84 -9.07
N LEU A 149 -7.95 1.25 -8.33
CA LEU A 149 -7.80 2.63 -7.87
C LEU A 149 -7.55 3.59 -9.04
N LEU A 150 -6.61 3.26 -9.95
CA LEU A 150 -6.37 4.05 -11.16
C LEU A 150 -7.61 4.15 -12.06
N ALA A 151 -8.41 3.09 -12.15
CA ALA A 151 -9.62 3.10 -12.94
C ALA A 151 -10.61 4.19 -12.51
N HIS A 152 -10.54 4.63 -11.25
CA HIS A 152 -11.43 5.65 -10.67
C HIS A 152 -10.69 6.94 -10.26
N ALA A 153 -9.41 7.05 -10.58
CA ALA A 153 -8.61 8.24 -10.33
C ALA A 153 -8.90 9.35 -11.35
N ASP A 154 -8.42 10.55 -11.06
CA ASP A 154 -8.47 11.67 -11.98
C ASP A 154 -7.81 11.30 -13.32
N PRO A 155 -8.46 11.59 -14.48
CA PRO A 155 -7.90 11.28 -15.79
C PRO A 155 -6.49 11.85 -16.01
N ALA A 156 -6.19 13.06 -15.51
CA ALA A 156 -4.87 13.65 -15.62
C ALA A 156 -3.82 12.86 -14.83
N ALA A 157 -4.18 12.35 -13.65
CA ALA A 157 -3.33 11.47 -12.87
C ALA A 157 -3.04 10.15 -13.61
N VAL A 158 -4.06 9.53 -14.21
CA VAL A 158 -3.90 8.31 -15.03
C VAL A 158 -2.94 8.55 -16.19
N GLU A 159 -3.13 9.63 -16.96
CA GLU A 159 -2.25 9.94 -18.10
C GLU A 159 -0.81 10.24 -17.63
N SER A 160 -0.63 10.90 -16.49
CA SER A 160 0.70 11.15 -15.92
C SER A 160 1.43 9.85 -15.57
N VAL A 161 0.71 8.84 -15.08
CA VAL A 161 1.24 7.51 -14.79
C VAL A 161 1.60 6.76 -16.06
N LEU A 162 0.69 6.77 -17.06
CA LEU A 162 0.87 6.04 -18.32
C LEU A 162 1.92 6.67 -19.25
N ALA A 163 2.26 7.95 -19.07
CA ALA A 163 3.36 8.60 -19.77
C ALA A 163 4.74 8.13 -19.30
N ARG A 164 4.83 7.46 -18.16
CA ARG A 164 6.09 6.92 -17.61
C ARG A 164 6.34 5.51 -18.14
N PRO A 165 7.61 5.05 -18.19
CA PRO A 165 7.92 3.65 -18.47
C PRO A 165 7.28 2.72 -17.46
N ILE A 166 6.43 1.79 -17.92
CA ILE A 166 5.80 0.78 -17.06
C ILE A 166 6.80 -0.34 -16.81
N ARG A 167 7.14 -0.55 -15.54
CA ARG A 167 8.10 -1.58 -15.12
C ARG A 167 7.55 -2.98 -15.36
N ARG A 168 8.34 -3.82 -16.00
CA ARG A 168 8.06 -5.25 -16.15
C ARG A 168 8.54 -6.02 -14.91
N PHE A 169 7.67 -6.85 -14.35
CA PHE A 169 7.99 -7.74 -13.22
C PHE A 169 8.04 -9.20 -13.68
N THR A 170 7.13 -9.58 -14.57
CA THR A 170 7.01 -10.92 -15.15
C THR A 170 6.78 -10.81 -16.66
N PRO A 171 6.84 -11.93 -17.41
CA PRO A 171 6.40 -11.95 -18.81
C PRO A 171 4.93 -11.53 -19.01
N TRP A 172 4.10 -11.66 -17.98
CA TRP A 172 2.66 -11.36 -17.98
C TRP A 172 2.34 -9.91 -17.67
N THR A 173 3.32 -9.12 -17.22
CA THR A 173 3.10 -7.71 -16.90
C THR A 173 2.69 -6.92 -18.16
N VAL A 174 1.55 -6.25 -18.08
CA VAL A 174 1.04 -5.36 -19.15
C VAL A 174 1.85 -4.06 -19.11
N CYS A 175 2.82 -3.93 -20.04
CA CYS A 175 3.73 -2.79 -20.11
C CYS A 175 3.31 -1.72 -21.15
N ARG A 176 2.28 -1.98 -21.95
CA ARG A 176 1.80 -1.00 -22.96
C ARG A 176 0.69 -0.14 -22.35
N PRO A 177 0.76 1.20 -22.48
CA PRO A 177 -0.26 2.11 -21.95
C PRO A 177 -1.68 1.73 -22.41
N ASP A 178 -1.88 1.38 -23.69
CA ASP A 178 -3.19 0.98 -24.20
C ASP A 178 -3.73 -0.31 -23.56
N GLY A 179 -2.84 -1.26 -23.26
CA GLY A 179 -3.21 -2.47 -22.54
C GLY A 179 -3.66 -2.15 -21.10
N VAL A 180 -2.98 -1.22 -20.42
CA VAL A 180 -3.42 -0.76 -19.11
C VAL A 180 -4.75 -0.02 -19.21
N ARG A 181 -4.95 0.89 -20.18
CA ARG A 181 -6.25 1.58 -20.40
C ARG A 181 -7.39 0.58 -20.59
N THR A 182 -7.15 -0.52 -21.29
CA THR A 182 -8.14 -1.60 -21.46
C THR A 182 -8.51 -2.23 -20.11
N LEU A 183 -7.52 -2.55 -19.28
CA LEU A 183 -7.75 -3.09 -17.93
C LEU A 183 -8.51 -2.09 -17.04
N LEU A 184 -8.18 -0.80 -17.11
CA LEU A 184 -8.89 0.25 -16.37
C LEU A 184 -10.36 0.37 -16.84
N ALA A 185 -10.62 0.30 -18.12
CA ALA A 185 -11.99 0.31 -18.66
C ALA A 185 -12.80 -0.90 -18.19
N GLN A 186 -12.20 -2.10 -18.22
CA GLN A 186 -12.81 -3.32 -17.68
C GLN A 186 -13.11 -3.21 -16.18
N ALA A 187 -12.18 -2.63 -15.39
CA ALA A 187 -12.38 -2.41 -13.96
C ALA A 187 -13.58 -1.48 -13.67
N ARG A 188 -13.73 -0.40 -14.48
CA ARG A 188 -14.88 0.53 -14.34
C ARG A 188 -16.21 -0.16 -14.64
N THR A 189 -16.28 -0.90 -15.74
CA THR A 189 -17.52 -1.56 -16.19
C THR A 189 -17.88 -2.75 -15.31
N GLY A 190 -16.90 -3.59 -14.97
CA GLY A 190 -17.11 -4.82 -14.19
C GLY A 190 -17.26 -4.58 -12.69
N GLY A 191 -16.73 -3.46 -12.18
CA GLY A 191 -16.65 -3.19 -10.74
C GLY A 191 -15.70 -4.13 -10.00
N PHE A 192 -14.77 -4.75 -10.72
CA PHE A 192 -13.66 -5.55 -10.21
C PHE A 192 -12.57 -5.67 -11.28
N VAL A 193 -11.39 -6.13 -10.87
CA VAL A 193 -10.31 -6.47 -11.79
C VAL A 193 -9.64 -7.78 -11.37
N VAL A 194 -9.13 -8.52 -12.33
CA VAL A 194 -8.21 -9.64 -12.12
C VAL A 194 -6.83 -9.21 -12.64
N SER A 195 -5.83 -9.18 -11.75
CA SER A 195 -4.43 -9.00 -12.13
C SER A 195 -3.76 -10.36 -12.09
N ASP A 196 -3.63 -10.99 -13.26
CA ASP A 196 -3.09 -12.32 -13.40
C ASP A 196 -1.57 -12.25 -13.61
N ARG A 197 -0.81 -12.81 -12.68
CA ARG A 197 0.66 -12.99 -12.74
C ARG A 197 1.46 -11.73 -13.09
N GLN A 198 0.91 -10.53 -12.90
CA GLN A 198 1.59 -9.31 -13.32
C GLN A 198 2.76 -8.90 -12.41
N ILE A 199 2.72 -9.26 -11.12
CA ILE A 199 3.80 -8.99 -10.14
C ILE A 199 4.66 -10.22 -9.88
N GLU A 200 4.02 -11.40 -9.78
CA GLU A 200 4.66 -12.70 -9.51
C GLU A 200 3.98 -13.78 -10.34
N GLU A 201 4.75 -14.68 -10.92
CA GLU A 201 4.23 -15.71 -11.82
C GLU A 201 3.35 -16.76 -11.13
N VAL A 202 3.50 -16.90 -9.82
CA VAL A 202 2.80 -17.90 -9.00
C VAL A 202 1.46 -17.41 -8.45
N SER A 203 1.16 -16.12 -8.58
CA SER A 203 -0.01 -15.51 -7.96
C SER A 203 -0.83 -14.65 -8.91
N MET A 204 -2.13 -14.55 -8.59
CA MET A 204 -3.03 -13.57 -9.18
C MET A 204 -3.79 -12.86 -8.07
N SER A 205 -4.37 -11.70 -8.38
CA SER A 205 -5.25 -10.99 -7.45
C SER A 205 -6.59 -10.65 -8.08
N VAL A 206 -7.65 -10.77 -7.27
CA VAL A 206 -9.00 -10.25 -7.58
C VAL A 206 -9.25 -9.07 -6.68
N ALA A 207 -9.56 -7.90 -7.26
CA ALA A 207 -9.73 -6.66 -6.52
C ALA A 207 -11.05 -5.96 -6.86
N ALA A 208 -11.61 -5.24 -5.89
CA ALA A 208 -12.82 -4.43 -6.02
C ALA A 208 -12.64 -3.05 -5.35
N PRO A 209 -13.36 -2.00 -5.84
CA PRO A 209 -13.26 -0.66 -5.28
C PRO A 209 -14.04 -0.53 -3.97
N VAL A 210 -13.45 0.20 -3.03
CA VAL A 210 -14.08 0.66 -1.79
C VAL A 210 -14.37 2.15 -1.94
N ARG A 211 -15.61 2.57 -1.66
CA ARG A 211 -16.10 3.94 -1.83
C ARG A 211 -16.50 4.56 -0.49
N THR A 212 -16.56 5.87 -0.44
CA THR A 212 -17.25 6.59 0.63
C THR A 212 -18.73 6.73 0.27
N GLY A 213 -19.55 5.76 0.66
CA GLY A 213 -20.94 5.70 0.23
C GLY A 213 -21.06 5.61 -1.30
N ASP A 214 -21.87 6.49 -1.89
CA ASP A 214 -22.00 6.65 -3.35
C ASP A 214 -20.91 7.57 -3.97
N GLY A 215 -19.99 8.02 -3.15
CA GLY A 215 -18.92 8.96 -3.51
C GLY A 215 -17.70 8.33 -4.20
N PRO A 216 -16.55 8.99 -4.10
CA PRO A 216 -15.32 8.55 -4.77
C PRO A 216 -14.81 7.21 -4.23
N VAL A 217 -14.01 6.53 -5.05
CA VAL A 217 -13.23 5.36 -4.64
C VAL A 217 -12.04 5.84 -3.80
N VAL A 218 -11.95 5.36 -2.57
CA VAL A 218 -10.92 5.76 -1.60
C VAL A 218 -9.91 4.65 -1.30
N ALA A 219 -10.29 3.39 -1.55
CA ALA A 219 -9.40 2.23 -1.36
C ALA A 219 -9.70 1.13 -2.38
N GLY A 220 -8.75 0.21 -2.52
CA GLY A 220 -8.92 -1.06 -3.22
C GLY A 220 -8.82 -2.21 -2.22
N LEU A 221 -9.79 -3.12 -2.24
CA LEU A 221 -9.75 -4.39 -1.52
C LEU A 221 -9.35 -5.49 -2.49
N SER A 222 -8.43 -6.37 -2.13
CA SER A 222 -8.09 -7.54 -2.95
C SER A 222 -7.87 -8.81 -2.14
N ILE A 223 -8.08 -9.92 -2.83
CA ILE A 223 -7.59 -11.25 -2.46
C ILE A 223 -6.44 -11.62 -3.40
N VAL A 224 -5.36 -12.22 -2.86
CA VAL A 224 -4.26 -12.78 -3.65
C VAL A 224 -4.22 -14.28 -3.46
N VAL A 225 -4.26 -14.99 -4.58
CA VAL A 225 -4.41 -16.45 -4.65
C VAL A 225 -3.37 -17.06 -5.59
N PRO A 226 -3.14 -18.39 -5.54
CA PRO A 226 -2.34 -19.08 -6.55
C PRO A 226 -2.87 -18.83 -7.96
N ALA A 227 -1.96 -18.69 -8.93
CA ALA A 227 -2.31 -18.39 -10.34
C ALA A 227 -3.21 -19.46 -11.00
N ALA A 228 -3.23 -20.70 -10.48
CA ALA A 228 -4.10 -21.78 -10.96
C ALA A 228 -5.56 -21.68 -10.47
N THR A 229 -5.87 -20.74 -9.55
CA THR A 229 -7.22 -20.57 -9.00
C THR A 229 -8.15 -19.96 -10.05
N ASN A 230 -9.42 -20.40 -10.09
CA ASN A 230 -10.42 -19.71 -10.90
C ASN A 230 -10.82 -18.38 -10.25
N PRO A 231 -10.45 -17.20 -10.81
CA PRO A 231 -10.73 -15.93 -10.18
C PRO A 231 -12.22 -15.62 -10.03
N HIS A 232 -13.06 -16.14 -10.92
CA HIS A 232 -14.50 -15.86 -10.94
C HIS A 232 -15.24 -16.40 -9.72
N THR A 233 -14.71 -17.42 -9.04
CA THR A 233 -15.29 -17.96 -7.80
C THR A 233 -15.13 -16.98 -6.63
N LEU A 234 -14.14 -16.08 -6.70
CA LEU A 234 -13.80 -15.13 -5.65
C LEU A 234 -14.45 -13.74 -5.84
N VAL A 235 -14.81 -13.40 -7.08
CA VAL A 235 -15.39 -12.08 -7.40
C VAL A 235 -16.60 -11.72 -6.53
N PRO A 236 -17.60 -12.60 -6.30
CA PRO A 236 -18.74 -12.27 -5.46
C PRO A 236 -18.34 -11.91 -4.02
N ALA A 237 -17.43 -12.67 -3.42
CA ALA A 237 -16.97 -12.46 -2.04
C ALA A 237 -16.21 -11.13 -1.91
N VAL A 238 -15.23 -10.88 -2.80
CA VAL A 238 -14.45 -9.63 -2.79
C VAL A 238 -15.35 -8.41 -2.99
N ARG A 239 -16.30 -8.47 -3.93
CA ARG A 239 -17.25 -7.38 -4.15
C ARG A 239 -18.22 -7.18 -2.98
N ALA A 240 -18.66 -8.24 -2.33
CA ALA A 240 -19.51 -8.15 -1.15
C ALA A 240 -18.79 -7.48 0.02
N ALA A 241 -17.56 -7.90 0.31
CA ALA A 241 -16.72 -7.29 1.34
C ALA A 241 -16.43 -5.81 1.04
N ALA A 242 -16.02 -5.48 -0.20
CA ALA A 242 -15.77 -4.08 -0.60
C ALA A 242 -17.01 -3.18 -0.44
N ARG A 243 -18.21 -3.68 -0.79
CA ARG A 243 -19.47 -2.95 -0.54
C ARG A 243 -19.79 -2.84 0.96
N GLY A 244 -19.47 -3.88 1.76
CA GLY A 244 -19.61 -3.85 3.20
C GLY A 244 -18.80 -2.71 3.81
N ILE A 245 -17.51 -2.64 3.47
CA ILE A 245 -16.60 -1.57 3.89
C ILE A 245 -17.14 -0.20 3.44
N SER A 246 -17.60 -0.08 2.19
CA SER A 246 -18.13 1.18 1.66
C SER A 246 -19.34 1.68 2.45
N ARG A 247 -20.24 0.78 2.86
CA ARG A 247 -21.39 1.13 3.73
C ARG A 247 -20.96 1.54 5.14
N ALA A 248 -19.97 0.84 5.72
CA ALA A 248 -19.44 1.19 7.03
C ALA A 248 -18.81 2.58 7.04
N LEU A 249 -18.03 2.92 5.99
CA LEU A 249 -17.44 4.26 5.81
C LEU A 249 -18.48 5.36 5.60
N ALA A 250 -19.65 5.06 5.08
CA ALA A 250 -20.71 6.03 4.91
C ALA A 250 -21.50 6.29 6.21
N ALA A 251 -21.41 5.39 7.19
CA ALA A 251 -22.09 5.48 8.47
C ALA A 251 -21.22 6.09 9.58
N SER A 252 -19.93 6.28 9.32
CA SER A 252 -18.94 6.89 10.22
C SER A 252 -18.84 8.38 10.01
#